data_1a1d615a7b4b05af028fb166b8409bea
#
_entry.id   1a1d615a7b4b05af028fb166b8409bea
#
_cell.length_a   1.000
_cell.length_b   1.000
_cell.length_c   1.000
_cell.angle_alpha   90.00
_cell.angle_beta   90.00
_cell.angle_gamma   90.00
#
_symmetry.space_group_name_H-M   'P 1'
#
loop_
_entity.id
_entity.type
_entity.pdbx_description
1 polymer ?
#
loop_
_entity_poly.entity_id
_entity_poly.type
_entity_poly.pdbx_seq_one_letter_code
_entity_poly.pdbx_strand_id
1 'polypeptide(L)'
;MERRDFCRLMAAAVAAAAMPSVGQASQTTGSATPGFDTLTLDYASFCALPESQRVYYALVAEKIIKEKLDNASWKPTEWGDAPKLPVPGGSWDGVPMDSPIPNLAGSGPYKPTWDSLLEYDAPEWYQDSKFGIWAHWSPQCVPEDGDWYARNMYMQGSKQNKYQEAHYGAPSSFGYKDLCAQWTLLNWEPEELIARYKKAGAKLFLALANHHDGFDAWDSKHHAWNSARIGPHRDVIGTWAKAARSQGLRFGVTVHQARNWWWFQPSHGADATGPLAGVPYDGRLTLADGKGQWWEGLDPQQLYGVKHPFNALPDVSYVKDFYDRTVDLIDQHNPDLLYFDNSLFPLGWGGMNIAAYFYNNGLRTHGGRMEAVANVKQVPPHLEKAVVSDVERGLTSAIMRYPWQSETCIGDWHYNRALFDQAGEYGGYLPPRDVIHWMIDTVSKNGTFILNIPGKPDGTIDTKEIAVLDKITAWMESNGEAIYSTRPWKLFGEGPNMIKSGSFQGESIKQLGVQDIRFTRNKANSVIYAIALGLPERTCVVRALGTAAATNPGKILNVQMLGTEERVLWKQSADGLHIEMPRNSQPTTDFAASFKVSLS
;
A
#
# COMPACT_ATOMS: atom_id res chain seq x y z
N MET A 1 9.99 -18.70 10.46
CA MET A 1 11.42 -18.34 10.24
C MET A 1 11.59 -16.90 10.65
N GLU A 2 12.48 -16.62 11.60
CA GLU A 2 12.64 -15.26 12.14
C GLU A 2 13.34 -14.34 11.12
N ARG A 3 13.05 -13.02 11.19
CA ARG A 3 13.63 -11.96 10.35
C ARG A 3 15.17 -12.01 10.32
N ARG A 4 15.81 -12.52 11.40
CA ARG A 4 17.25 -12.77 11.47
C ARG A 4 17.73 -13.82 10.47
N ASP A 5 16.92 -14.83 10.19
CA ASP A 5 17.25 -15.88 9.23
C ASP A 5 17.06 -15.41 7.79
N PHE A 6 16.07 -14.54 7.53
CA PHE A 6 15.90 -13.87 6.24
C PHE A 6 17.07 -12.92 5.93
N CYS A 7 17.45 -12.07 6.88
CA CYS A 7 18.63 -11.21 6.71
C CYS A 7 19.93 -12.01 6.61
N ARG A 8 20.03 -13.18 7.26
CA ARG A 8 21.18 -14.11 7.12
C ARG A 8 21.18 -14.82 5.77
N LEU A 9 20.01 -15.17 5.22
CA LEU A 9 19.89 -15.73 3.87
C LEU A 9 20.25 -14.70 2.79
N MET A 10 19.81 -13.45 2.95
CA MET A 10 20.22 -12.34 2.07
C MET A 10 21.71 -11.99 2.26
N ALA A 11 22.20 -11.96 3.49
CA ALA A 11 23.63 -11.79 3.77
C ALA A 11 24.47 -12.99 3.34
N ALA A 12 23.94 -14.20 3.39
CA ALA A 12 24.62 -15.42 2.90
C ALA A 12 24.60 -15.48 1.36
N ALA A 13 23.53 -15.04 0.69
CA ALA A 13 23.51 -14.89 -0.77
C ALA A 13 24.50 -13.81 -1.24
N VAL A 14 24.67 -12.74 -0.45
CA VAL A 14 25.66 -11.68 -0.67
C VAL A 14 27.08 -12.11 -0.21
N ALA A 15 27.20 -12.86 0.89
CA ALA A 15 28.49 -13.29 1.44
C ALA A 15 29.08 -14.55 0.80
N ALA A 16 28.25 -15.44 0.23
CA ALA A 16 28.75 -16.54 -0.59
C ALA A 16 29.42 -16.06 -1.89
N ALA A 17 29.11 -14.82 -2.31
CA ALA A 17 29.76 -14.13 -3.42
C ALA A 17 31.07 -13.40 -3.02
N ALA A 18 31.42 -13.33 -1.73
CA ALA A 18 32.53 -12.53 -1.22
C ALA A 18 33.81 -13.33 -0.87
N MET A 19 33.88 -14.63 -1.19
CA MET A 19 35.14 -15.40 -1.01
C MET A 19 35.88 -15.53 -2.34
N PRO A 20 37.13 -15.03 -2.45
CA PRO A 20 37.90 -15.20 -3.67
C PRO A 20 38.39 -16.65 -3.77
N SER A 21 37.90 -17.39 -4.75
CA SER A 21 38.52 -18.63 -5.18
C SER A 21 39.72 -18.29 -6.09
N VAL A 22 40.93 -18.46 -5.56
CA VAL A 22 42.16 -18.50 -6.37
C VAL A 22 42.18 -19.83 -7.11
N GLY A 23 42.07 -19.81 -8.42
CA GLY A 23 42.14 -21.01 -9.23
C GLY A 23 42.07 -20.73 -10.74
N GLN A 24 43.25 -20.53 -11.33
CA GLN A 24 43.70 -20.75 -12.73
C GLN A 24 42.70 -20.55 -13.89
N ALA A 25 43.03 -19.53 -14.67
CA ALA A 25 42.53 -19.32 -16.03
C ALA A 25 42.87 -20.49 -16.94
N SER A 26 41.88 -21.10 -17.58
CA SER A 26 42.03 -21.84 -18.82
C SER A 26 41.13 -21.16 -19.86
N GLN A 27 41.79 -20.62 -20.89
CA GLN A 27 41.14 -20.09 -22.08
C GLN A 27 40.49 -21.26 -22.85
N THR A 28 39.20 -21.24 -23.02
CA THR A 28 38.52 -21.95 -24.11
C THR A 28 37.59 -20.95 -24.81
N THR A 29 37.93 -20.68 -26.05
CA THR A 29 37.15 -19.94 -27.02
C THR A 29 35.89 -20.70 -27.38
N GLY A 30 34.75 -20.22 -26.92
CA GLY A 30 33.42 -20.66 -27.29
C GLY A 30 32.42 -19.65 -26.73
N SER A 31 31.75 -18.89 -27.60
CA SER A 31 30.76 -17.90 -27.21
C SER A 31 29.50 -18.58 -26.67
N ALA A 32 29.53 -19.06 -25.45
CA ALA A 32 28.33 -19.41 -24.71
C ALA A 32 27.98 -18.21 -23.83
N THR A 33 26.89 -17.57 -24.14
CA THR A 33 26.30 -16.51 -23.31
C THR A 33 26.04 -17.07 -21.91
N PRO A 34 26.60 -16.53 -20.81
CA PRO A 34 26.31 -17.03 -19.47
C PRO A 34 24.84 -16.81 -19.17
N GLY A 35 24.12 -17.85 -18.76
CA GLY A 35 22.76 -17.71 -18.26
C GLY A 35 22.78 -17.31 -16.81
N PHE A 36 21.96 -16.35 -16.44
CA PHE A 36 21.76 -15.94 -15.06
C PHE A 36 20.53 -16.63 -14.48
N ASP A 37 20.73 -17.25 -13.33
CA ASP A 37 19.65 -17.57 -12.40
C ASP A 37 19.54 -16.39 -11.43
N THR A 38 18.33 -15.89 -11.16
CA THR A 38 18.07 -14.81 -10.22
C THR A 38 18.62 -15.08 -8.81
N LEU A 39 18.88 -16.33 -8.49
CA LEU A 39 19.48 -16.76 -7.22
C LEU A 39 20.99 -16.96 -7.31
N THR A 40 21.58 -16.91 -8.51
CA THR A 40 23.01 -17.19 -8.77
C THR A 40 23.72 -16.07 -9.53
N LEU A 41 23.07 -14.90 -9.71
CA LEU A 41 23.73 -13.72 -10.23
C LEU A 41 24.92 -13.39 -9.31
N ASP A 42 26.14 -13.52 -9.81
CA ASP A 42 27.30 -13.17 -8.98
C ASP A 42 27.31 -11.67 -8.68
N TYR A 43 27.89 -11.32 -7.52
CA TYR A 43 27.84 -9.94 -7.02
C TYR A 43 28.51 -8.94 -7.97
N ALA A 44 29.56 -9.33 -8.68
CA ALA A 44 30.25 -8.44 -9.63
C ALA A 44 29.35 -8.14 -10.84
N SER A 45 28.69 -9.15 -11.38
CA SER A 45 27.72 -9.00 -12.47
C SER A 45 26.51 -8.16 -12.03
N PHE A 46 26.01 -8.37 -10.82
CA PHE A 46 24.93 -7.54 -10.25
C PHE A 46 25.37 -6.07 -10.09
N CYS A 47 26.57 -5.81 -9.59
CA CYS A 47 27.10 -4.45 -9.44
C CYS A 47 27.38 -3.76 -10.78
N ALA A 48 27.61 -4.51 -11.85
CA ALA A 48 27.82 -3.97 -13.19
C ALA A 48 26.50 -3.53 -13.88
N LEU A 49 25.34 -3.92 -13.34
CA LEU A 49 24.05 -3.51 -13.89
C LEU A 49 23.79 -2.02 -13.62
N PRO A 50 23.09 -1.31 -14.52
CA PRO A 50 22.51 -0.02 -14.24
C PRO A 50 21.67 -0.05 -12.95
N GLU A 51 21.66 1.04 -12.19
CA GLU A 51 21.00 1.10 -10.88
C GLU A 51 19.51 0.71 -10.94
N SER A 52 18.79 1.18 -11.94
CA SER A 52 17.39 0.83 -12.17
C SER A 52 17.18 -0.68 -12.37
N GLN A 53 18.11 -1.35 -12.99
CA GLN A 53 18.07 -2.80 -13.18
C GLN A 53 18.45 -3.54 -11.92
N ARG A 54 19.44 -3.08 -11.14
CA ARG A 54 19.79 -3.67 -9.84
C ARG A 54 18.60 -3.67 -8.88
N VAL A 55 17.89 -2.56 -8.79
CA VAL A 55 16.66 -2.45 -8.00
C VAL A 55 15.62 -3.45 -8.46
N TYR A 56 15.42 -3.54 -9.78
CA TYR A 56 14.47 -4.47 -10.35
C TYR A 56 14.83 -5.94 -10.08
N TYR A 57 16.09 -6.34 -10.27
CA TYR A 57 16.56 -7.70 -9.95
C TYR A 57 16.43 -8.03 -8.46
N ALA A 58 16.70 -7.06 -7.58
CA ALA A 58 16.50 -7.25 -6.15
C ALA A 58 15.02 -7.53 -5.81
N LEU A 59 14.09 -6.81 -6.45
CA LEU A 59 12.65 -7.02 -6.26
C LEU A 59 12.18 -8.40 -6.78
N VAL A 60 12.68 -8.83 -7.94
CA VAL A 60 12.37 -10.16 -8.48
C VAL A 60 12.89 -11.25 -7.56
N ALA A 61 14.13 -11.13 -7.09
CA ALA A 61 14.72 -12.09 -6.15
C ALA A 61 13.94 -12.12 -4.82
N GLU A 62 13.59 -10.97 -4.26
CA GLU A 62 12.78 -10.89 -3.04
C GLU A 62 11.42 -11.58 -3.20
N LYS A 63 10.74 -11.35 -4.33
CA LYS A 63 9.46 -11.98 -4.62
C LYS A 63 9.59 -13.50 -4.74
N ILE A 64 10.57 -14.00 -5.50
CA ILE A 64 10.82 -15.44 -5.66
C ILE A 64 11.10 -16.08 -4.30
N ILE A 65 11.93 -15.45 -3.47
CA ILE A 65 12.24 -15.93 -2.12
C ILE A 65 10.97 -15.95 -1.25
N LYS A 66 10.17 -14.89 -1.28
CA LYS A 66 8.92 -14.81 -0.51
C LYS A 66 7.94 -15.89 -0.92
N GLU A 67 7.70 -16.09 -2.21
CA GLU A 67 6.78 -17.13 -2.69
C GLU A 67 7.27 -18.56 -2.39
N LYS A 68 8.58 -18.78 -2.41
CA LYS A 68 9.19 -20.03 -1.96
C LYS A 68 8.98 -20.29 -0.47
N LEU A 69 9.05 -19.24 0.36
CA LEU A 69 8.84 -19.32 1.81
C LEU A 69 7.37 -19.50 2.18
N ASP A 70 6.47 -18.85 1.44
CA ASP A 70 5.03 -18.94 1.67
C ASP A 70 4.44 -20.29 1.21
N ASN A 71 5.14 -21.01 0.34
CA ASN A 71 4.75 -22.35 -0.13
C ASN A 71 5.54 -23.45 0.60
N ALA A 72 5.02 -23.85 1.78
CA ALA A 72 5.66 -24.87 2.62
C ALA A 72 5.80 -26.27 1.97
N SER A 73 5.11 -26.51 0.85
CA SER A 73 5.21 -27.76 0.06
C SER A 73 6.24 -27.69 -1.06
N TRP A 74 6.84 -26.52 -1.29
CA TRP A 74 7.76 -26.33 -2.40
C TRP A 74 9.09 -27.09 -2.19
N LYS A 75 9.48 -27.85 -3.21
CA LYS A 75 10.81 -28.47 -3.29
C LYS A 75 11.58 -27.91 -4.47
N PRO A 76 12.88 -27.60 -4.33
CA PRO A 76 13.69 -26.98 -5.38
C PRO A 76 13.68 -27.75 -6.72
N THR A 77 13.48 -29.06 -6.66
CA THR A 77 13.44 -29.96 -7.82
C THR A 77 12.14 -29.94 -8.62
N GLU A 78 11.08 -29.30 -8.10
CA GLU A 78 9.76 -29.26 -8.75
C GLU A 78 9.59 -28.11 -9.74
N TRP A 79 10.55 -27.20 -9.81
CA TRP A 79 10.47 -25.97 -10.62
C TRP A 79 11.02 -26.13 -12.04
N GLY A 80 11.46 -27.31 -12.45
CA GLY A 80 12.16 -27.48 -13.72
C GLY A 80 13.45 -26.63 -13.78
N ASP A 81 14.11 -26.64 -14.91
CA ASP A 81 15.24 -25.72 -15.14
C ASP A 81 14.75 -24.28 -15.02
N ALA A 82 15.24 -23.57 -14.01
CA ALA A 82 14.92 -22.14 -13.84
C ALA A 82 15.28 -21.41 -15.14
N PRO A 83 14.35 -20.65 -15.74
CA PRO A 83 14.67 -19.94 -16.97
C PRO A 83 15.85 -19.01 -16.70
N LYS A 84 16.79 -19.03 -17.61
CA LYS A 84 17.95 -18.16 -17.55
C LYS A 84 17.51 -16.75 -17.81
N LEU A 85 17.87 -15.83 -16.90
CA LEU A 85 17.65 -14.42 -17.13
C LEU A 85 18.49 -13.94 -18.31
N PRO A 86 18.05 -12.91 -19.04
CA PRO A 86 18.87 -12.28 -20.07
C PRO A 86 20.20 -11.83 -19.47
N VAL A 87 21.28 -12.10 -20.17
CA VAL A 87 22.63 -11.69 -19.79
C VAL A 87 22.74 -10.16 -19.81
N PRO A 88 23.52 -9.51 -18.91
CA PRO A 88 23.90 -8.12 -19.11
C PRO A 88 24.46 -7.90 -20.52
N GLY A 89 23.92 -6.92 -21.26
CA GLY A 89 24.21 -6.73 -22.69
C GLY A 89 23.29 -7.52 -23.62
N GLY A 90 22.39 -8.34 -23.10
CA GLY A 90 21.23 -8.87 -23.84
C GLY A 90 20.23 -7.77 -24.17
N SER A 91 19.24 -8.07 -24.97
CA SER A 91 18.19 -7.12 -25.29
C SER A 91 16.86 -7.50 -24.61
N TRP A 92 16.14 -6.50 -24.18
CA TRP A 92 14.72 -6.59 -23.87
C TRP A 92 13.99 -6.20 -25.16
N ASP A 93 13.41 -7.13 -25.87
CA ASP A 93 12.79 -6.91 -27.18
C ASP A 93 13.66 -6.07 -28.15
N GLY A 94 14.96 -6.35 -28.22
CA GLY A 94 15.90 -5.65 -29.09
C GLY A 94 16.49 -4.37 -28.52
N VAL A 95 16.10 -3.94 -27.31
CA VAL A 95 16.76 -2.83 -26.62
C VAL A 95 17.91 -3.36 -25.77
N PRO A 96 19.16 -2.93 -25.95
CA PRO A 96 20.28 -3.34 -25.12
C PRO A 96 20.01 -3.01 -23.64
N MET A 97 20.33 -3.94 -22.73
CA MET A 97 20.09 -3.74 -21.28
C MET A 97 20.95 -2.63 -20.66
N ASP A 98 22.02 -2.26 -21.29
CA ASP A 98 22.91 -1.14 -20.95
C ASP A 98 22.55 0.17 -21.66
N SER A 99 21.46 0.19 -22.46
CA SER A 99 20.95 1.41 -23.06
C SER A 99 20.56 2.43 -22.00
N PRO A 100 20.78 3.73 -22.25
CA PRO A 100 20.31 4.79 -21.36
C PRO A 100 18.80 4.66 -21.10
N ILE A 101 18.37 4.89 -19.87
CA ILE A 101 16.95 4.95 -19.54
C ILE A 101 16.29 6.02 -20.41
N PRO A 102 15.24 5.70 -21.19
CA PRO A 102 14.55 6.70 -21.99
C PRO A 102 13.96 7.77 -21.08
N ASN A 103 14.11 9.03 -21.44
CA ASN A 103 13.51 10.13 -20.70
C ASN A 103 12.09 10.39 -21.21
N LEU A 104 11.11 9.81 -20.54
CA LEU A 104 9.68 9.99 -20.79
C LEU A 104 9.00 10.86 -19.72
N ALA A 105 9.77 11.54 -18.88
CA ALA A 105 9.27 12.32 -17.74
C ALA A 105 8.49 13.59 -18.12
N GLY A 106 8.28 13.85 -19.40
CA GLY A 106 7.65 15.08 -19.86
C GLY A 106 8.50 16.34 -19.63
N SER A 107 7.87 17.51 -19.75
CA SER A 107 8.53 18.81 -19.51
C SER A 107 8.56 19.12 -18.02
N GLY A 108 9.73 19.45 -17.47
CA GLY A 108 9.88 19.83 -16.08
C GLY A 108 11.29 19.56 -15.53
N PRO A 109 11.53 19.92 -14.25
CA PRO A 109 12.85 19.77 -13.64
C PRO A 109 13.17 18.32 -13.29
N TYR A 110 12.17 17.50 -12.96
CA TYR A 110 12.40 16.13 -12.56
C TYR A 110 12.78 15.23 -13.73
N LYS A 111 13.79 14.40 -13.52
CA LYS A 111 14.30 13.41 -14.46
C LYS A 111 14.15 12.01 -13.85
N PRO A 112 14.12 10.93 -14.66
CA PRO A 112 14.00 9.55 -14.16
C PRO A 112 15.32 9.05 -13.57
N THR A 113 15.88 9.79 -12.61
CA THR A 113 17.12 9.46 -11.89
C THR A 113 16.93 9.75 -10.40
N TRP A 114 17.57 8.95 -9.54
CA TRP A 114 17.47 9.15 -8.09
C TRP A 114 17.97 10.54 -7.67
N ASP A 115 19.07 11.03 -8.23
CA ASP A 115 19.60 12.37 -7.91
C ASP A 115 18.54 13.44 -8.15
N SER A 116 17.82 13.35 -9.28
CA SER A 116 16.75 14.32 -9.57
C SER A 116 15.53 14.13 -8.66
N LEU A 117 15.13 12.90 -8.36
CA LEU A 117 13.98 12.64 -7.51
C LEU A 117 14.25 12.97 -6.04
N LEU A 118 15.50 12.96 -5.59
CA LEU A 118 15.91 13.40 -4.24
C LEU A 118 15.73 14.91 -4.00
N GLU A 119 15.49 15.71 -5.04
CA GLU A 119 15.09 17.12 -4.90
C GLU A 119 13.61 17.30 -4.49
N TYR A 120 12.85 16.20 -4.42
CA TYR A 120 11.45 16.22 -4.00
C TYR A 120 11.31 16.57 -2.51
N ASP A 121 10.28 17.35 -2.20
CA ASP A 121 9.79 17.59 -0.86
C ASP A 121 8.28 17.33 -0.82
N ALA A 122 7.85 16.51 0.13
CA ALA A 122 6.44 16.18 0.31
C ALA A 122 5.62 17.44 0.66
N PRO A 123 4.52 17.71 -0.05
CA PRO A 123 3.73 18.93 0.13
C PRO A 123 3.13 19.04 1.54
N GLU A 124 2.92 20.28 1.98
CA GLU A 124 2.40 20.56 3.33
C GLU A 124 1.00 19.97 3.54
N TRP A 125 0.16 19.99 2.49
CA TRP A 125 -1.20 19.44 2.59
C TRP A 125 -1.20 17.96 3.01
N TYR A 126 -0.24 17.18 2.53
CA TYR A 126 -0.12 15.77 2.88
C TYR A 126 0.27 15.59 4.34
N GLN A 127 1.25 16.37 4.79
CA GLN A 127 1.69 16.37 6.18
C GLN A 127 0.60 16.87 7.14
N ASP A 128 -0.35 17.67 6.67
CA ASP A 128 -1.47 18.21 7.45
C ASP A 128 -2.69 17.28 7.46
N SER A 129 -2.87 16.47 6.44
CA SER A 129 -4.02 15.58 6.27
C SER A 129 -4.12 14.50 7.34
N LYS A 130 -3.03 13.83 7.67
CA LYS A 130 -2.85 12.84 8.74
C LYS A 130 -3.72 11.58 8.65
N PHE A 131 -4.92 11.66 8.07
CA PHE A 131 -5.84 10.54 7.95
C PHE A 131 -6.51 10.53 6.57
N GLY A 132 -6.49 9.35 5.94
CA GLY A 132 -7.19 9.08 4.69
C GLY A 132 -7.93 7.76 4.73
N ILE A 133 -8.88 7.60 3.80
CA ILE A 133 -9.58 6.35 3.56
C ILE A 133 -9.28 5.87 2.14
N TRP A 134 -9.15 4.57 2.02
CA TRP A 134 -8.89 3.87 0.77
C TRP A 134 -10.03 2.93 0.43
N ALA A 135 -10.50 2.97 -0.81
CA ALA A 135 -11.34 1.93 -1.38
C ALA A 135 -10.46 1.03 -2.27
N HIS A 136 -9.91 -0.03 -1.67
CA HIS A 136 -9.19 -1.09 -2.36
C HIS A 136 -10.23 -2.03 -2.98
N TRP A 137 -10.74 -1.66 -4.16
CA TRP A 137 -11.98 -2.19 -4.69
C TRP A 137 -11.89 -2.45 -6.20
N SER A 138 -12.02 -3.70 -6.59
CA SER A 138 -11.93 -4.21 -7.96
C SER A 138 -12.87 -5.40 -8.15
N PRO A 139 -13.00 -5.97 -9.35
CA PRO A 139 -13.80 -7.17 -9.60
C PRO A 139 -13.48 -8.36 -8.68
N GLN A 140 -12.33 -8.38 -8.01
CA GLN A 140 -11.99 -9.42 -7.04
C GLN A 140 -12.96 -9.47 -5.84
N CYS A 141 -13.74 -8.40 -5.59
CA CYS A 141 -14.77 -8.40 -4.55
C CYS A 141 -16.01 -9.22 -4.91
N VAL A 142 -16.21 -9.57 -6.19
CA VAL A 142 -17.43 -10.24 -6.67
C VAL A 142 -17.75 -11.53 -5.93
N PRO A 143 -16.78 -12.42 -5.65
CA PRO A 143 -17.04 -13.62 -4.87
C PRO A 143 -17.22 -13.38 -3.37
N GLU A 144 -16.93 -12.19 -2.87
CA GLU A 144 -16.95 -11.85 -1.43
C GLU A 144 -16.07 -12.78 -0.56
N ASP A 145 -14.99 -13.32 -1.11
CA ASP A 145 -14.09 -14.27 -0.44
C ASP A 145 -12.66 -13.73 -0.26
N GLY A 146 -12.53 -12.41 -0.15
CA GLY A 146 -11.30 -11.72 0.24
C GLY A 146 -10.30 -11.51 -0.89
N ASP A 147 -9.09 -11.12 -0.48
CA ASP A 147 -8.04 -10.69 -1.39
C ASP A 147 -7.38 -11.85 -2.14
N TRP A 148 -6.75 -11.52 -3.28
CA TRP A 148 -6.06 -12.46 -4.18
C TRP A 148 -6.96 -13.53 -4.83
N TYR A 149 -8.27 -13.34 -4.79
CA TYR A 149 -9.22 -14.29 -5.37
C TYR A 149 -8.90 -14.59 -6.84
N ALA A 150 -8.66 -13.56 -7.66
CA ALA A 150 -8.38 -13.69 -9.08
C ALA A 150 -7.21 -14.63 -9.41
N ARG A 151 -6.21 -14.70 -8.52
CA ARG A 151 -5.07 -15.62 -8.66
C ARG A 151 -5.36 -17.01 -8.09
N ASN A 152 -5.90 -17.02 -6.88
CA ASN A 152 -6.02 -18.24 -6.10
C ASN A 152 -7.12 -19.17 -6.62
N MET A 153 -8.12 -18.64 -7.36
CA MET A 153 -9.12 -19.45 -8.06
C MET A 153 -8.48 -20.42 -9.09
N TYR A 154 -7.28 -20.09 -9.60
CA TYR A 154 -6.51 -20.92 -10.53
C TYR A 154 -5.48 -21.84 -9.83
N MET A 155 -5.46 -21.86 -8.51
CA MET A 155 -4.56 -22.72 -7.74
C MET A 155 -5.34 -23.90 -7.20
N GLN A 156 -5.34 -25.03 -7.95
CA GLN A 156 -6.10 -26.23 -7.62
C GLN A 156 -5.96 -26.62 -6.15
N GLY A 157 -7.08 -26.79 -5.47
CA GLY A 157 -7.15 -27.18 -4.07
C GLY A 157 -7.01 -26.06 -3.05
N SER A 158 -6.72 -24.82 -3.46
CA SER A 158 -6.78 -23.67 -2.58
C SER A 158 -8.21 -23.44 -2.03
N LYS A 159 -8.37 -22.63 -0.97
CA LYS A 159 -9.69 -22.27 -0.45
C LYS A 159 -10.54 -21.62 -1.55
N GLN A 160 -9.97 -20.64 -2.26
CA GLN A 160 -10.67 -19.86 -3.26
C GLN A 160 -10.92 -20.62 -4.56
N ASN A 161 -10.05 -21.60 -4.93
CA ASN A 161 -10.33 -22.52 -6.04
C ASN A 161 -11.54 -23.43 -5.73
N LYS A 162 -11.60 -24.00 -4.52
CA LYS A 162 -12.75 -24.82 -4.09
C LYS A 162 -14.04 -24.00 -4.05
N TYR A 163 -13.96 -22.75 -3.60
CA TYR A 163 -15.09 -21.83 -3.60
C TYR A 163 -15.55 -21.53 -5.04
N GLN A 164 -14.60 -21.26 -5.93
CA GLN A 164 -14.85 -21.02 -7.37
C GLN A 164 -15.58 -22.20 -8.01
N GLU A 165 -15.09 -23.41 -7.84
CA GLU A 165 -15.70 -24.61 -8.40
C GLU A 165 -17.13 -24.84 -7.89
N ALA A 166 -17.37 -24.59 -6.61
CA ALA A 166 -18.66 -24.80 -5.98
C ALA A 166 -19.73 -23.77 -6.38
N HIS A 167 -19.34 -22.50 -6.68
CA HIS A 167 -20.29 -21.40 -6.87
C HIS A 167 -20.36 -20.88 -8.32
N TYR A 168 -19.26 -21.00 -9.07
CA TYR A 168 -19.15 -20.46 -10.43
C TYR A 168 -18.78 -21.52 -11.47
N GLY A 169 -18.24 -22.64 -11.05
CA GLY A 169 -17.73 -23.70 -11.93
C GLY A 169 -16.21 -23.66 -12.10
N ALA A 170 -15.71 -24.59 -12.90
CA ALA A 170 -14.27 -24.73 -13.11
C ALA A 170 -13.63 -23.52 -13.79
N PRO A 171 -12.40 -23.11 -13.42
CA PRO A 171 -11.70 -21.99 -14.05
C PRO A 171 -11.40 -22.16 -15.55
N SER A 172 -11.55 -23.38 -16.09
CA SER A 172 -11.47 -23.64 -17.52
C SER A 172 -12.74 -23.23 -18.30
N SER A 173 -13.86 -23.01 -17.61
CA SER A 173 -15.15 -22.66 -18.23
C SER A 173 -15.69 -21.31 -17.75
N PHE A 174 -15.41 -20.93 -16.53
CA PHE A 174 -15.81 -19.65 -15.93
C PHE A 174 -14.62 -19.08 -15.17
N GLY A 175 -13.95 -18.10 -15.76
CA GLY A 175 -12.72 -17.55 -15.22
C GLY A 175 -12.88 -16.13 -14.67
N TYR A 176 -11.76 -15.49 -14.38
CA TYR A 176 -11.75 -14.14 -13.79
C TYR A 176 -12.37 -13.08 -14.72
N LYS A 177 -12.18 -13.21 -16.04
CA LYS A 177 -12.85 -12.33 -17.02
C LYS A 177 -14.37 -12.29 -16.84
N ASP A 178 -14.98 -13.43 -16.47
CA ASP A 178 -16.42 -13.54 -16.27
C ASP A 178 -16.86 -12.88 -14.96
N LEU A 179 -16.01 -12.92 -13.91
CA LEU A 179 -16.21 -12.15 -12.68
C LEU A 179 -16.13 -10.64 -12.94
N CYS A 180 -15.22 -10.18 -13.82
CA CYS A 180 -15.15 -8.77 -14.20
C CYS A 180 -16.49 -8.27 -14.77
N ALA A 181 -17.17 -9.07 -15.56
CA ALA A 181 -18.49 -8.73 -16.12
C ALA A 181 -19.61 -8.68 -15.05
N GLN A 182 -19.44 -9.37 -13.93
CA GLN A 182 -20.40 -9.38 -12.82
C GLN A 182 -20.21 -8.23 -11.82
N TRP A 183 -19.15 -7.46 -11.93
CA TRP A 183 -18.91 -6.29 -11.08
C TRP A 183 -19.78 -5.12 -11.56
N THR A 184 -21.03 -5.03 -11.12
CA THR A 184 -22.03 -4.15 -11.72
C THR A 184 -22.32 -2.86 -10.97
N LEU A 185 -21.96 -2.76 -9.68
CA LEU A 185 -22.07 -1.56 -8.84
C LEU A 185 -23.50 -0.97 -8.78
N LEU A 186 -24.51 -1.81 -8.76
CA LEU A 186 -25.92 -1.41 -8.91
C LEU A 186 -26.44 -0.46 -7.82
N ASN A 187 -25.83 -0.51 -6.61
CA ASN A 187 -26.23 0.27 -5.46
C ASN A 187 -25.16 1.29 -5.04
N TRP A 188 -24.21 1.61 -5.94
CA TRP A 188 -23.10 2.48 -5.63
C TRP A 188 -23.48 3.96 -5.61
N GLU A 189 -23.40 4.57 -4.44
CA GLU A 189 -23.64 5.99 -4.20
C GLU A 189 -22.34 6.67 -3.74
N PRO A 190 -21.47 7.06 -4.69
CA PRO A 190 -20.11 7.54 -4.38
C PRO A 190 -20.11 8.80 -3.52
N GLU A 191 -21.03 9.74 -3.75
CA GLU A 191 -21.15 10.98 -3.00
C GLU A 191 -21.50 10.71 -1.52
N GLU A 192 -22.38 9.75 -1.25
CA GLU A 192 -22.76 9.35 0.12
C GLU A 192 -21.61 8.66 0.86
N LEU A 193 -20.90 7.75 0.18
CA LEU A 193 -19.73 7.10 0.75
C LEU A 193 -18.63 8.10 1.08
N ILE A 194 -18.32 9.02 0.16
CA ILE A 194 -17.33 10.08 0.41
C ILE A 194 -17.77 10.99 1.54
N ALA A 195 -19.07 11.32 1.65
CA ALA A 195 -19.59 12.11 2.77
C ALA A 195 -19.37 11.38 4.11
N ARG A 196 -19.62 10.07 4.17
CA ARG A 196 -19.36 9.23 5.34
C ARG A 196 -17.87 9.19 5.69
N TYR A 197 -17.00 8.99 4.71
CA TYR A 197 -15.55 8.97 4.92
C TYR A 197 -15.00 10.31 5.40
N LYS A 198 -15.48 11.42 4.82
CA LYS A 198 -15.18 12.77 5.30
C LYS A 198 -15.65 13.00 6.73
N LYS A 199 -16.86 12.55 7.08
CA LYS A 199 -17.40 12.65 8.43
C LYS A 199 -16.58 11.82 9.43
N ALA A 200 -16.08 10.65 9.03
CA ALA A 200 -15.14 9.87 9.82
C ALA A 200 -13.78 10.54 10.00
N GLY A 201 -13.54 11.66 9.34
CA GLY A 201 -12.37 12.50 9.52
C GLY A 201 -11.35 12.42 8.39
N ALA A 202 -11.60 11.67 7.32
CA ALA A 202 -10.68 11.62 6.19
C ALA A 202 -10.48 12.99 5.54
N LYS A 203 -9.23 13.32 5.22
CA LYS A 203 -8.82 14.48 4.43
C LYS A 203 -8.35 14.10 3.03
N LEU A 204 -8.09 12.82 2.84
CA LEU A 204 -7.58 12.20 1.62
C LEU A 204 -8.41 10.94 1.36
N PHE A 205 -8.79 10.72 0.11
CA PHE A 205 -9.42 9.49 -0.34
C PHE A 205 -8.61 8.86 -1.46
N LEU A 206 -8.33 7.56 -1.36
CA LEU A 206 -7.62 6.77 -2.35
C LEU A 206 -8.58 5.77 -3.00
N ALA A 207 -8.44 5.60 -4.32
CA ALA A 207 -9.14 4.57 -5.07
C ALA A 207 -8.16 3.63 -5.77
N LEU A 208 -8.44 2.33 -5.76
CA LEU A 208 -7.67 1.34 -6.51
C LEU A 208 -7.93 1.51 -8.00
N ALA A 209 -6.92 1.97 -8.75
CA ALA A 209 -7.03 2.12 -10.19
C ALA A 209 -6.91 0.78 -10.93
N ASN A 210 -5.97 -0.05 -10.53
CA ASN A 210 -5.88 -1.45 -10.94
C ASN A 210 -5.14 -2.28 -9.88
N HIS A 211 -5.50 -3.56 -9.81
CA HIS A 211 -4.80 -4.53 -8.99
C HIS A 211 -3.84 -5.38 -9.84
N HIS A 212 -3.23 -6.38 -9.23
CA HIS A 212 -2.39 -7.37 -9.92
C HIS A 212 -3.14 -8.20 -10.97
N ASP A 213 -4.46 -8.15 -10.95
CA ASP A 213 -5.36 -8.83 -11.89
C ASP A 213 -5.43 -8.17 -13.27
N GLY A 214 -4.82 -6.99 -13.43
CA GLY A 214 -4.71 -6.30 -14.70
C GLY A 214 -5.95 -5.52 -15.15
N PHE A 215 -7.07 -5.55 -14.41
CA PHE A 215 -8.30 -4.84 -14.77
C PHE A 215 -8.23 -3.36 -14.38
N ASP A 216 -8.48 -2.46 -15.35
CA ASP A 216 -8.46 -1.01 -15.12
C ASP A 216 -9.82 -0.48 -14.65
N ALA A 217 -9.83 0.25 -13.54
CA ALA A 217 -11.06 0.85 -13.00
C ALA A 217 -11.37 2.24 -13.57
N TRP A 218 -10.77 2.64 -14.69
CA TRP A 218 -11.06 3.87 -15.42
C TRP A 218 -11.27 3.60 -16.92
N ASP A 219 -11.70 4.59 -17.70
CA ASP A 219 -11.82 4.51 -19.17
C ASP A 219 -10.42 4.60 -19.81
N SER A 220 -9.63 3.54 -19.64
CA SER A 220 -8.28 3.45 -20.16
C SER A 220 -8.25 3.46 -21.69
N LYS A 221 -7.39 4.32 -22.25
CA LYS A 221 -7.16 4.39 -23.71
C LYS A 221 -6.24 3.30 -24.22
N HIS A 222 -5.48 2.69 -23.33
CA HIS A 222 -4.46 1.70 -23.67
C HIS A 222 -4.87 0.27 -23.36
N HIS A 223 -5.92 0.08 -22.57
CA HIS A 223 -6.34 -1.24 -22.10
C HIS A 223 -7.84 -1.46 -22.26
N ALA A 224 -8.21 -2.54 -22.97
CA ALA A 224 -9.60 -2.80 -23.29
C ALA A 224 -10.38 -3.44 -22.12
N TRP A 225 -9.70 -4.13 -21.19
CA TRP A 225 -10.31 -4.72 -20.00
C TRP A 225 -10.42 -3.67 -18.89
N ASN A 226 -11.45 -2.82 -19.01
CA ASN A 226 -11.64 -1.71 -18.08
C ASN A 226 -13.13 -1.51 -17.70
N SER A 227 -13.36 -0.81 -16.60
CA SER A 227 -14.69 -0.62 -16.00
C SER A 227 -15.66 0.20 -16.86
N ALA A 228 -15.18 0.99 -17.81
CA ALA A 228 -16.06 1.72 -18.74
C ALA A 228 -16.66 0.81 -19.82
N ARG A 229 -15.97 -0.30 -20.12
CA ARG A 229 -16.40 -1.25 -21.16
C ARG A 229 -17.03 -2.51 -20.58
N ILE A 230 -16.65 -2.93 -19.38
CA ILE A 230 -17.01 -4.22 -18.78
C ILE A 230 -17.53 -3.98 -17.37
N GLY A 231 -18.50 -4.78 -16.94
CA GLY A 231 -19.06 -4.70 -15.59
C GLY A 231 -19.92 -3.46 -15.40
N PRO A 232 -19.48 -2.42 -14.69
CA PRO A 232 -20.30 -1.26 -14.37
C PRO A 232 -20.56 -0.32 -15.54
N HIS A 233 -19.86 -0.48 -16.66
CA HIS A 233 -19.92 0.43 -17.82
C HIS A 233 -19.76 1.90 -17.40
N ARG A 234 -18.82 2.17 -16.52
CA ARG A 234 -18.57 3.48 -15.93
C ARG A 234 -17.08 3.66 -15.63
N ASP A 235 -16.57 4.86 -15.84
CA ASP A 235 -15.27 5.27 -15.30
C ASP A 235 -15.38 5.40 -13.78
N VAL A 236 -14.97 4.34 -13.06
CA VAL A 236 -15.04 4.25 -11.60
C VAL A 236 -14.09 5.27 -10.95
N ILE A 237 -12.86 5.39 -11.47
CA ILE A 237 -11.86 6.33 -10.95
C ILE A 237 -12.32 7.78 -11.16
N GLY A 238 -12.80 8.14 -12.35
CA GLY A 238 -13.33 9.48 -12.63
C GLY A 238 -14.54 9.82 -11.75
N THR A 239 -15.39 8.83 -11.48
CA THR A 239 -16.54 9.00 -10.59
C THR A 239 -16.09 9.27 -9.14
N TRP A 240 -15.14 8.48 -8.61
CA TRP A 240 -14.56 8.71 -7.29
C TRP A 240 -13.83 10.06 -7.19
N ALA A 241 -13.05 10.44 -8.22
CA ALA A 241 -12.34 11.71 -8.26
C ALA A 241 -13.31 12.90 -8.16
N LYS A 242 -14.41 12.85 -8.90
CA LYS A 242 -15.46 13.86 -8.86
C LYS A 242 -16.10 13.95 -7.48
N ALA A 243 -16.51 12.82 -6.90
CA ALA A 243 -17.15 12.77 -5.59
C ALA A 243 -16.20 13.28 -4.48
N ALA A 244 -14.94 12.86 -4.46
CA ALA A 244 -13.96 13.28 -3.47
C ALA A 244 -13.71 14.81 -3.54
N ARG A 245 -13.44 15.33 -4.74
CA ARG A 245 -13.15 16.76 -4.95
C ARG A 245 -14.35 17.66 -4.67
N SER A 246 -15.56 17.23 -5.03
CA SER A 246 -16.79 18.01 -4.74
C SER A 246 -16.99 18.24 -3.24
N GLN A 247 -16.43 17.37 -2.41
CA GLN A 247 -16.49 17.48 -0.96
C GLN A 247 -15.19 18.01 -0.32
N GLY A 248 -14.22 18.43 -1.14
CA GLY A 248 -12.96 19.04 -0.69
C GLY A 248 -11.95 18.05 -0.13
N LEU A 249 -12.06 16.77 -0.44
CA LEU A 249 -11.01 15.80 -0.15
C LEU A 249 -9.93 15.82 -1.24
N ARG A 250 -8.68 15.61 -0.83
CA ARG A 250 -7.61 15.24 -1.76
C ARG A 250 -7.90 13.86 -2.34
N PHE A 251 -7.55 13.66 -3.60
CA PHE A 251 -7.81 12.42 -4.32
C PHE A 251 -6.54 11.71 -4.73
N GLY A 252 -6.40 10.45 -4.34
CA GLY A 252 -5.28 9.59 -4.74
C GLY A 252 -5.73 8.37 -5.50
N VAL A 253 -4.81 7.80 -6.26
CA VAL A 253 -4.99 6.53 -6.96
C VAL A 253 -3.89 5.55 -6.61
N THR A 254 -4.20 4.25 -6.65
CA THR A 254 -3.23 3.20 -6.38
C THR A 254 -3.10 2.26 -7.57
N VAL A 255 -1.86 1.95 -7.95
CA VAL A 255 -1.51 1.17 -9.14
C VAL A 255 -0.72 -0.05 -8.71
N HIS A 256 -1.26 -1.25 -8.95
CA HIS A 256 -0.67 -2.53 -8.55
C HIS A 256 -0.29 -3.41 -9.75
N GLN A 257 -0.60 -2.98 -10.95
CA GLN A 257 -0.43 -3.73 -12.20
C GLN A 257 1.00 -4.23 -12.42
N ALA A 258 2.02 -3.53 -11.92
CA ALA A 258 3.41 -3.93 -12.12
C ALA A 258 3.72 -5.38 -11.73
N ARG A 259 2.94 -5.97 -10.82
CA ARG A 259 3.07 -7.37 -10.41
C ARG A 259 2.26 -8.35 -11.26
N ASN A 260 1.34 -7.90 -12.11
CA ASN A 260 0.49 -8.77 -12.95
C ASN A 260 1.34 -9.79 -13.72
N TRP A 261 2.50 -9.39 -14.26
CA TRP A 261 3.43 -10.23 -15.00
C TRP A 261 3.69 -11.60 -14.36
N TRP A 262 4.00 -11.64 -13.08
CA TRP A 262 4.24 -12.90 -12.35
C TRP A 262 3.02 -13.42 -11.64
N TRP A 263 2.24 -12.49 -11.08
CA TRP A 263 1.18 -12.81 -10.16
C TRP A 263 0.06 -13.62 -10.83
N PHE A 264 -0.22 -13.32 -12.10
CA PHE A 264 -1.36 -13.92 -12.79
C PHE A 264 -1.00 -15.19 -13.61
N GLN A 265 0.25 -15.63 -13.63
CA GLN A 265 0.67 -16.82 -14.37
C GLN A 265 -0.09 -18.12 -14.03
N PRO A 266 -0.61 -18.35 -12.80
CA PRO A 266 -1.47 -19.51 -12.53
C PRO A 266 -2.70 -19.62 -13.46
N SER A 267 -3.25 -18.51 -13.97
CA SER A 267 -4.37 -18.51 -14.92
C SER A 267 -4.07 -19.23 -16.25
N HIS A 268 -2.79 -19.38 -16.58
CA HIS A 268 -2.35 -20.15 -17.77
C HIS A 268 -2.14 -21.64 -17.48
N GLY A 269 -2.48 -22.10 -16.29
CA GLY A 269 -2.35 -23.47 -15.83
C GLY A 269 -3.44 -24.41 -16.36
N ALA A 270 -3.61 -25.49 -15.64
CA ALA A 270 -4.67 -26.48 -15.76
C ALA A 270 -4.74 -27.26 -14.44
N ASP A 271 -5.84 -27.94 -14.17
CA ASP A 271 -5.90 -28.90 -13.07
C ASP A 271 -4.87 -30.02 -13.28
N ALA A 272 -4.17 -30.37 -12.22
CA ALA A 272 -3.22 -31.50 -12.24
C ALA A 272 -3.92 -32.84 -12.08
N THR A 273 -5.10 -32.87 -11.45
CA THR A 273 -5.86 -34.09 -11.12
C THR A 273 -7.36 -33.85 -11.29
N GLY A 274 -8.14 -34.93 -11.28
CA GLY A 274 -9.59 -34.88 -11.37
C GLY A 274 -10.13 -34.94 -12.81
N PRO A 275 -11.46 -34.75 -13.00
CA PRO A 275 -12.12 -34.92 -14.29
C PRO A 275 -11.65 -33.94 -15.38
N LEU A 276 -11.14 -32.81 -14.99
CA LEU A 276 -10.65 -31.74 -15.89
C LEU A 276 -9.12 -31.65 -15.93
N ALA A 277 -8.42 -32.71 -15.47
CA ALA A 277 -6.96 -32.73 -15.49
C ALA A 277 -6.41 -32.43 -16.89
N GLY A 278 -5.50 -31.46 -16.99
CA GLY A 278 -4.89 -31.03 -18.23
C GLY A 278 -5.75 -30.14 -19.12
N VAL A 279 -7.04 -29.85 -18.76
CA VAL A 279 -7.86 -28.88 -19.47
C VAL A 279 -7.36 -27.47 -19.14
N PRO A 280 -6.93 -26.68 -20.13
CA PRO A 280 -6.39 -25.35 -19.88
C PRO A 280 -7.40 -24.43 -19.20
N TYR A 281 -6.92 -23.63 -18.26
CA TYR A 281 -7.69 -22.51 -17.73
C TYR A 281 -7.85 -21.39 -18.75
N ASP A 282 -8.80 -20.51 -18.52
CA ASP A 282 -9.21 -19.45 -19.46
C ASP A 282 -8.14 -18.37 -19.70
N GLY A 283 -7.12 -18.25 -18.87
CA GLY A 283 -5.94 -17.41 -19.14
C GLY A 283 -5.15 -17.81 -20.41
N ARG A 284 -5.42 -18.99 -20.98
CA ARG A 284 -4.84 -19.40 -22.27
C ARG A 284 -5.69 -19.02 -23.49
N LEU A 285 -6.89 -18.48 -23.27
CA LEU A 285 -7.72 -18.01 -24.36
C LEU A 285 -7.06 -16.83 -25.09
N THR A 286 -7.39 -16.71 -26.35
CA THR A 286 -6.89 -15.67 -27.27
C THR A 286 -8.06 -14.86 -27.84
N LEU A 287 -7.77 -13.74 -28.50
CA LEU A 287 -8.78 -12.95 -29.19
C LEU A 287 -9.68 -13.77 -30.11
N ALA A 288 -9.12 -14.81 -30.78
CA ALA A 288 -9.85 -15.65 -31.72
C ALA A 288 -10.93 -16.51 -31.04
N ASP A 289 -10.70 -16.92 -29.78
CA ASP A 289 -11.64 -17.73 -29.01
C ASP A 289 -12.88 -16.95 -28.57
N GLY A 290 -12.84 -15.61 -28.65
CA GLY A 290 -13.94 -14.71 -28.31
C GLY A 290 -15.07 -14.68 -29.32
N LYS A 291 -14.91 -15.27 -30.50
CA LYS A 291 -15.93 -15.20 -31.55
C LYS A 291 -17.27 -15.81 -31.08
N GLY A 292 -18.32 -15.00 -31.09
CA GLY A 292 -19.66 -15.38 -30.62
C GLY A 292 -19.79 -15.46 -29.09
N GLN A 293 -18.78 -15.08 -28.33
CA GLN A 293 -18.81 -14.96 -26.87
C GLN A 293 -19.13 -13.53 -26.46
N TRP A 294 -19.52 -13.32 -25.18
CA TRP A 294 -19.80 -11.98 -24.64
C TRP A 294 -18.59 -11.04 -24.70
N TRP A 295 -17.37 -11.60 -24.73
CA TRP A 295 -16.10 -10.87 -24.77
C TRP A 295 -15.49 -10.82 -26.20
N GLU A 296 -16.30 -11.00 -27.24
CA GLU A 296 -15.84 -10.87 -28.64
C GLU A 296 -15.20 -9.49 -28.87
N GLY A 297 -14.00 -9.50 -29.43
CA GLY A 297 -13.20 -8.29 -29.65
C GLY A 297 -12.33 -7.87 -28.47
N LEU A 298 -12.39 -8.56 -27.34
CA LEU A 298 -11.48 -8.38 -26.20
C LEU A 298 -10.43 -9.51 -26.19
N ASP A 299 -9.17 -9.14 -26.12
CA ASP A 299 -8.09 -10.14 -26.02
C ASP A 299 -7.82 -10.51 -24.56
N PRO A 300 -8.07 -11.77 -24.13
CA PRO A 300 -7.77 -12.21 -22.77
C PRO A 300 -6.30 -12.09 -22.38
N GLN A 301 -5.38 -12.13 -23.35
CA GLN A 301 -3.95 -11.95 -23.08
C GLN A 301 -3.61 -10.55 -22.58
N GLN A 302 -4.46 -9.55 -22.81
CA GLN A 302 -4.31 -8.23 -22.19
C GLN A 302 -4.67 -8.25 -20.70
N LEU A 303 -5.69 -9.03 -20.29
CA LEU A 303 -6.09 -9.14 -18.88
C LEU A 303 -5.13 -10.02 -18.08
N TYR A 304 -4.90 -11.25 -18.59
CA TYR A 304 -4.13 -12.28 -17.88
C TYR A 304 -2.61 -12.12 -18.05
N GLY A 305 -2.17 -11.26 -18.94
CA GLY A 305 -0.80 -11.23 -19.45
C GLY A 305 -0.53 -12.38 -20.41
N VAL A 306 0.66 -12.43 -20.98
CA VAL A 306 1.12 -13.54 -21.82
C VAL A 306 1.69 -14.66 -20.95
N LYS A 307 1.54 -15.91 -21.40
CA LYS A 307 2.18 -17.04 -20.74
C LYS A 307 3.69 -16.98 -20.89
N HIS A 308 4.40 -17.04 -19.79
CA HIS A 308 5.87 -17.09 -19.77
C HIS A 308 6.36 -17.92 -18.58
N PRO A 309 7.64 -18.30 -18.53
CA PRO A 309 8.25 -18.91 -17.35
C PRO A 309 8.13 -18.00 -16.12
N PHE A 310 7.91 -18.60 -14.95
CA PHE A 310 7.59 -17.88 -13.71
C PHE A 310 8.60 -16.78 -13.33
N ASN A 311 9.88 -16.98 -13.60
CA ASN A 311 10.96 -16.05 -13.29
C ASN A 311 11.45 -15.26 -14.53
N ALA A 312 10.71 -15.29 -15.65
CA ALA A 312 11.02 -14.42 -16.78
C ALA A 312 10.87 -12.97 -16.37
N LEU A 313 11.79 -12.12 -16.81
CA LEU A 313 11.68 -10.68 -16.63
C LEU A 313 10.60 -10.13 -17.57
N PRO A 314 9.88 -9.07 -17.15
CA PRO A 314 9.03 -8.32 -18.07
C PRO A 314 9.84 -7.80 -19.25
N ASP A 315 9.27 -7.94 -20.42
CA ASP A 315 9.84 -7.36 -21.61
C ASP A 315 9.59 -5.83 -21.69
N VAL A 316 10.23 -5.19 -22.67
CA VAL A 316 10.12 -3.73 -22.86
C VAL A 316 8.68 -3.32 -23.16
N SER A 317 7.91 -4.17 -23.88
CA SER A 317 6.54 -3.86 -24.25
C SER A 317 5.63 -3.84 -23.01
N TYR A 318 5.82 -4.76 -22.07
CA TYR A 318 5.10 -4.76 -20.79
C TYR A 318 5.43 -3.53 -19.92
N VAL A 319 6.71 -3.17 -19.83
CA VAL A 319 7.13 -1.98 -19.08
C VAL A 319 6.57 -0.71 -19.71
N LYS A 320 6.51 -0.66 -21.04
CA LYS A 320 5.91 0.46 -21.78
C LYS A 320 4.40 0.52 -21.59
N ASP A 321 3.70 -0.60 -21.64
CA ASP A 321 2.25 -0.67 -21.36
C ASP A 321 1.93 -0.17 -19.94
N PHE A 322 2.71 -0.61 -18.96
CA PHE A 322 2.61 -0.11 -17.58
C PHE A 322 2.80 1.41 -17.49
N TYR A 323 3.80 1.94 -18.21
CA TYR A 323 4.03 3.39 -18.28
C TYR A 323 2.86 4.11 -18.95
N ASP A 324 2.45 3.68 -20.14
CA ASP A 324 1.40 4.33 -20.94
C ASP A 324 0.05 4.35 -20.18
N ARG A 325 -0.35 3.23 -19.56
CA ARG A 325 -1.59 3.14 -18.78
C ARG A 325 -1.54 4.03 -17.55
N THR A 326 -0.39 4.06 -16.83
CA THR A 326 -0.28 4.90 -15.62
C THR A 326 -0.25 6.39 -15.98
N VAL A 327 0.40 6.78 -17.06
CA VAL A 327 0.40 8.18 -17.55
C VAL A 327 -0.98 8.60 -18.03
N ASP A 328 -1.70 7.71 -18.75
CA ASP A 328 -3.08 7.95 -19.14
C ASP A 328 -4.00 8.20 -17.93
N LEU A 329 -3.85 7.40 -16.87
CA LEU A 329 -4.55 7.59 -15.60
C LEU A 329 -4.24 8.95 -14.96
N ILE A 330 -2.96 9.34 -14.92
CA ILE A 330 -2.53 10.65 -14.39
C ILE A 330 -3.14 11.78 -15.21
N ASP A 331 -3.08 11.71 -16.54
CA ASP A 331 -3.54 12.77 -17.43
C ASP A 331 -5.07 12.94 -17.41
N GLN A 332 -5.81 11.83 -17.30
CA GLN A 332 -7.28 11.88 -17.26
C GLN A 332 -7.80 12.40 -15.92
N HIS A 333 -7.18 12.00 -14.81
CA HIS A 333 -7.76 12.23 -13.48
C HIS A 333 -6.96 13.18 -12.61
N ASN A 334 -5.72 13.53 -12.97
CA ASN A 334 -4.84 14.44 -12.24
C ASN A 334 -4.87 14.19 -10.71
N PRO A 335 -4.50 12.99 -10.23
CA PRO A 335 -4.55 12.67 -8.81
C PRO A 335 -3.54 13.49 -8.02
N ASP A 336 -3.86 13.80 -6.74
CA ASP A 336 -2.93 14.43 -5.80
C ASP A 336 -1.89 13.43 -5.27
N LEU A 337 -2.25 12.13 -5.24
CA LEU A 337 -1.41 11.05 -4.76
C LEU A 337 -1.41 9.87 -5.72
N LEU A 338 -0.24 9.30 -5.97
CA LEU A 338 -0.02 8.08 -6.76
C LEU A 338 0.74 7.06 -5.91
N TYR A 339 0.10 5.94 -5.61
CA TYR A 339 0.66 4.87 -4.82
C TYR A 339 1.02 3.66 -5.70
N PHE A 340 2.20 3.08 -5.47
CA PHE A 340 2.61 1.82 -6.07
C PHE A 340 2.75 0.74 -4.99
N ASP A 341 2.10 -0.40 -5.22
CA ASP A 341 2.23 -1.59 -4.36
C ASP A 341 3.54 -2.35 -4.63
N ASN A 342 4.65 -1.62 -4.58
CA ASN A 342 5.99 -2.15 -4.86
C ASN A 342 7.01 -1.54 -3.91
N SER A 343 8.06 -2.31 -3.63
CA SER A 343 9.27 -1.78 -3.01
C SER A 343 10.01 -0.96 -4.08
N LEU A 344 10.20 0.34 -3.81
CA LEU A 344 10.71 1.33 -4.76
C LEU A 344 9.79 1.52 -6.00
N PHE A 345 10.23 2.34 -6.95
CA PHE A 345 9.49 2.55 -8.20
C PHE A 345 9.51 1.29 -9.06
N PRO A 346 8.35 0.75 -9.44
CA PRO A 346 8.28 -0.56 -10.09
C PRO A 346 8.83 -0.56 -11.51
N LEU A 347 9.27 -1.74 -11.95
CA LEU A 347 9.71 -1.98 -13.33
C LEU A 347 10.86 -1.06 -13.79
N GLY A 348 11.76 -0.71 -12.87
CA GLY A 348 12.98 0.04 -13.19
C GLY A 348 12.70 1.38 -13.89
N TRP A 349 13.08 1.51 -15.16
CA TRP A 349 12.92 2.77 -15.90
C TRP A 349 11.44 3.20 -16.05
N GLY A 350 10.51 2.26 -16.12
CA GLY A 350 9.08 2.57 -16.21
C GLY A 350 8.61 3.37 -15.01
N GLY A 351 8.79 2.84 -13.79
CA GLY A 351 8.40 3.51 -12.55
C GLY A 351 9.15 4.81 -12.29
N MET A 352 10.46 4.87 -12.61
CA MET A 352 11.25 6.10 -12.48
C MET A 352 10.71 7.22 -13.39
N ASN A 353 10.35 6.88 -14.64
CA ASN A 353 9.76 7.85 -15.57
C ASN A 353 8.37 8.30 -15.10
N ILE A 354 7.54 7.38 -14.61
CA ILE A 354 6.21 7.73 -14.07
C ILE A 354 6.36 8.69 -12.88
N ALA A 355 7.28 8.41 -11.95
CA ALA A 355 7.51 9.29 -10.80
C ALA A 355 7.93 10.70 -11.23
N ALA A 356 8.90 10.80 -12.14
CA ALA A 356 9.36 12.09 -12.68
C ALA A 356 8.24 12.80 -13.46
N TYR A 357 7.47 12.06 -14.28
CA TYR A 357 6.32 12.58 -14.99
C TYR A 357 5.27 13.14 -14.03
N PHE A 358 4.93 12.38 -13.00
CA PHE A 358 3.92 12.75 -12.01
C PHE A 358 4.32 14.01 -11.23
N TYR A 359 5.58 14.12 -10.81
CA TYR A 359 6.09 15.34 -10.14
C TYR A 359 6.09 16.55 -11.09
N ASN A 360 6.52 16.37 -12.35
CA ASN A 360 6.47 17.43 -13.36
C ASN A 360 5.02 17.86 -13.65
N ASN A 361 4.08 16.90 -13.74
CA ASN A 361 2.67 17.17 -13.92
C ASN A 361 2.09 17.97 -12.73
N GLY A 362 2.45 17.57 -11.51
CA GLY A 362 2.05 18.28 -10.29
C GLY A 362 2.49 19.74 -10.29
N LEU A 363 3.76 20.01 -10.65
CA LEU A 363 4.26 21.38 -10.81
C LEU A 363 3.51 22.15 -11.90
N ARG A 364 3.27 21.53 -13.04
CA ARG A 364 2.59 22.15 -14.17
C ARG A 364 1.15 22.54 -13.85
N THR A 365 0.41 21.66 -13.21
CA THR A 365 -1.02 21.84 -12.90
C THR A 365 -1.25 22.77 -11.72
N HIS A 366 -0.24 23.02 -10.87
CA HIS A 366 -0.34 23.84 -9.68
C HIS A 366 0.56 25.11 -9.70
N GLY A 367 0.89 25.61 -10.89
CA GLY A 367 1.61 26.88 -11.05
C GLY A 367 3.00 26.87 -10.42
N GLY A 368 3.74 25.78 -10.56
CA GLY A 368 5.10 25.58 -10.05
C GLY A 368 5.19 25.15 -8.58
N ARG A 369 4.08 24.90 -7.90
CA ARG A 369 4.07 24.35 -6.54
C ARG A 369 4.01 22.83 -6.59
N MET A 370 4.84 22.17 -5.77
CA MET A 370 4.75 20.73 -5.60
C MET A 370 3.49 20.38 -4.79
N GLU A 371 2.54 19.73 -5.45
CA GLU A 371 1.31 19.24 -4.81
C GLU A 371 1.14 17.72 -4.99
N ALA A 372 2.03 17.08 -5.77
CA ALA A 372 1.99 15.65 -6.03
C ALA A 372 2.68 14.85 -4.92
N VAL A 373 2.10 13.70 -4.56
CA VAL A 373 2.65 12.75 -3.59
C VAL A 373 2.76 11.38 -4.25
N ALA A 374 3.95 10.82 -4.35
CA ALA A 374 4.15 9.44 -4.76
C ALA A 374 4.47 8.58 -3.53
N ASN A 375 3.86 7.39 -3.44
CA ASN A 375 4.13 6.40 -2.40
C ASN A 375 4.70 5.12 -3.01
N VAL A 376 5.70 4.55 -2.34
CA VAL A 376 6.21 3.20 -2.57
C VAL A 376 6.57 2.54 -1.25
N LYS A 377 6.62 1.21 -1.22
CA LYS A 377 6.95 0.44 -0.02
C LYS A 377 8.46 0.33 0.18
N GLN A 378 8.89 0.20 1.44
CA GLN A 378 10.23 -0.24 1.84
C GLN A 378 11.39 0.54 1.19
N VAL A 379 11.33 1.86 1.25
CA VAL A 379 12.38 2.73 0.70
C VAL A 379 13.66 2.65 1.55
N PRO A 380 14.84 2.45 0.95
CA PRO A 380 16.10 2.55 1.68
C PRO A 380 16.30 3.95 2.28
N PRO A 381 16.94 4.09 3.45
CA PRO A 381 17.07 5.37 4.15
C PRO A 381 17.67 6.51 3.32
N HIS A 382 18.60 6.21 2.42
CA HIS A 382 19.25 7.21 1.56
C HIS A 382 18.35 7.70 0.40
N LEU A 383 17.23 7.03 0.12
CA LEU A 383 16.27 7.38 -0.93
C LEU A 383 14.92 7.89 -0.36
N GLU A 384 14.73 7.90 0.96
CA GLU A 384 13.46 8.28 1.59
C GLU A 384 12.99 9.70 1.22
N LYS A 385 13.90 10.61 0.86
CA LYS A 385 13.50 11.96 0.43
C LYS A 385 12.85 11.99 -0.95
N ALA A 386 13.15 11.01 -1.82
CA ALA A 386 12.65 10.99 -3.20
C ALA A 386 11.15 10.69 -3.31
N VAL A 387 10.51 10.22 -2.23
CA VAL A 387 9.16 9.68 -2.24
C VAL A 387 8.63 9.60 -0.80
N VAL A 388 7.33 9.49 -0.62
CA VAL A 388 6.75 9.17 0.70
C VAL A 388 6.77 7.65 0.88
N SER A 389 7.61 7.17 1.81
CA SER A 389 7.72 5.74 2.10
C SER A 389 6.46 5.20 2.75
N ASP A 390 5.96 4.08 2.27
CA ASP A 390 4.83 3.37 2.85
C ASP A 390 5.28 2.14 3.65
N VAL A 391 4.62 1.88 4.78
CA VAL A 391 4.87 0.73 5.65
C VAL A 391 3.58 -0.08 5.80
N GLU A 392 3.43 -1.08 4.92
CA GLU A 392 2.22 -1.89 4.81
C GLU A 392 1.87 -2.59 6.12
N ARG A 393 0.64 -2.37 6.61
CA ARG A 393 0.12 -2.92 7.88
C ARG A 393 1.15 -2.80 9.00
N GLY A 394 1.87 -1.66 9.00
CA GLY A 394 3.10 -1.57 9.75
C GLY A 394 3.26 -0.27 10.54
N LEU A 395 4.30 -0.25 11.35
CA LEU A 395 4.60 0.80 12.30
C LEU A 395 6.11 1.08 12.28
N THR A 396 6.51 2.26 12.79
CA THR A 396 7.91 2.61 13.03
C THR A 396 8.19 2.67 14.53
N SER A 397 9.45 2.52 14.93
CA SER A 397 9.88 2.57 16.34
C SER A 397 10.31 3.98 16.79
N ALA A 398 10.43 4.92 15.86
CA ALA A 398 10.94 6.26 16.10
C ALA A 398 10.23 7.31 15.23
N ILE A 399 10.44 8.59 15.55
CA ILE A 399 10.03 9.69 14.68
C ILE A 399 10.83 9.60 13.38
N MET A 400 10.10 9.54 12.25
CA MET A 400 10.73 9.50 10.93
C MET A 400 11.18 10.90 10.51
N ARG A 401 12.33 10.96 9.84
CA ARG A 401 12.89 12.23 9.36
C ARG A 401 12.01 12.88 8.28
N TYR A 402 11.53 12.06 7.35
CA TYR A 402 10.64 12.48 6.28
C TYR A 402 9.21 12.00 6.54
N PRO A 403 8.19 12.65 5.97
CA PRO A 403 6.83 12.14 6.01
C PRO A 403 6.76 10.71 5.45
N TRP A 404 5.97 9.88 6.08
CA TRP A 404 5.77 8.49 5.69
C TRP A 404 4.29 8.11 5.79
N GLN A 405 3.93 6.96 5.28
CA GLN A 405 2.58 6.43 5.32
C GLN A 405 2.55 5.09 6.05
N SER A 406 1.52 4.88 6.85
CA SER A 406 1.10 3.57 7.32
C SER A 406 -0.28 3.29 6.76
N GLU A 407 -0.45 2.15 6.13
CA GLU A 407 -1.76 1.75 5.65
C GLU A 407 -2.15 0.38 6.19
N THR A 408 -3.47 0.18 6.36
CA THR A 408 -4.02 -1.12 6.75
C THR A 408 -5.44 -1.26 6.23
N CYS A 409 -5.93 -2.50 6.15
CA CYS A 409 -7.34 -2.79 5.90
C CYS A 409 -8.09 -2.94 7.23
N ILE A 410 -9.37 -2.60 7.22
CA ILE A 410 -10.25 -2.82 8.37
C ILE A 410 -10.38 -4.32 8.70
N GLY A 411 -10.21 -5.19 7.71
CA GLY A 411 -10.24 -6.64 7.87
C GLY A 411 -9.41 -7.33 6.78
N ASP A 412 -9.88 -7.30 5.54
CA ASP A 412 -9.20 -7.83 4.37
C ASP A 412 -9.05 -6.73 3.32
N TRP A 413 -8.17 -6.90 2.32
CA TRP A 413 -7.97 -5.87 1.30
C TRP A 413 -9.19 -5.77 0.37
N HIS A 414 -9.69 -6.88 -0.18
CA HIS A 414 -10.98 -6.96 -0.84
C HIS A 414 -12.04 -7.50 0.12
N TYR A 415 -13.31 -7.20 -0.15
CA TYR A 415 -14.42 -7.58 0.72
C TYR A 415 -14.46 -9.10 0.98
N ASN A 416 -14.62 -9.46 2.24
CA ASN A 416 -14.65 -10.84 2.71
C ASN A 416 -15.86 -11.08 3.60
N ARG A 417 -16.86 -11.76 3.09
CA ARG A 417 -18.10 -12.09 3.78
C ARG A 417 -17.88 -12.84 5.10
N ALA A 418 -16.85 -13.69 5.15
CA ALA A 418 -16.54 -14.45 6.35
C ALA A 418 -16.14 -13.57 7.55
N LEU A 419 -15.67 -12.33 7.33
CA LEU A 419 -15.41 -11.37 8.40
C LEU A 419 -16.73 -10.76 8.91
N PHE A 420 -17.64 -10.41 8.00
CA PHE A 420 -18.95 -9.91 8.36
C PHE A 420 -19.77 -10.96 9.15
N ASP A 421 -19.71 -12.22 8.77
CA ASP A 421 -20.47 -13.30 9.38
C ASP A 421 -20.01 -13.69 10.79
N GLN A 422 -18.81 -13.26 11.22
CA GLN A 422 -18.36 -13.50 12.60
C GLN A 422 -19.26 -12.79 13.60
N ALA A 423 -19.42 -13.40 14.78
CA ALA A 423 -20.18 -12.82 15.87
C ALA A 423 -19.56 -11.54 16.43
N GLY A 424 -20.38 -10.72 17.09
CA GLY A 424 -19.97 -9.47 17.72
C GLY A 424 -20.29 -8.22 16.87
N GLU A 425 -20.20 -7.06 17.51
CA GLU A 425 -20.55 -5.75 16.92
C GLU A 425 -19.74 -5.45 15.65
N TYR A 426 -18.47 -5.84 15.65
CA TYR A 426 -17.55 -5.56 14.53
C TYR A 426 -17.15 -6.83 13.75
N GLY A 427 -17.71 -8.00 14.07
CA GLY A 427 -17.34 -9.26 13.41
C GLY A 427 -15.85 -9.56 13.48
N GLY A 428 -15.24 -9.86 12.32
CA GLY A 428 -13.80 -10.06 12.18
C GLY A 428 -13.01 -8.79 11.83
N TYR A 429 -13.65 -7.62 11.84
CA TYR A 429 -12.98 -6.35 11.53
C TYR A 429 -12.19 -5.81 12.71
N LEU A 430 -11.23 -4.93 12.43
CA LEU A 430 -10.48 -4.21 13.46
C LEU A 430 -11.42 -3.39 14.33
N PRO A 431 -11.35 -3.51 15.67
CA PRO A 431 -12.11 -2.66 16.56
C PRO A 431 -11.74 -1.17 16.40
N PRO A 432 -12.68 -0.24 16.53
CA PRO A 432 -12.42 1.20 16.40
C PRO A 432 -11.27 1.70 17.27
N ARG A 433 -11.12 1.15 18.49
CA ARG A 433 -10.02 1.44 19.42
C ARG A 433 -8.66 1.18 18.74
N ASP A 434 -8.49 0.03 18.12
CA ASP A 434 -7.20 -0.36 17.53
C ASP A 434 -6.87 0.50 16.30
N VAL A 435 -7.89 0.83 15.48
CA VAL A 435 -7.74 1.78 14.35
C VAL A 435 -7.28 3.16 14.84
N ILE A 436 -7.92 3.70 15.88
CA ILE A 436 -7.59 5.00 16.46
C ILE A 436 -6.18 4.99 17.07
N HIS A 437 -5.83 3.96 17.81
CA HIS A 437 -4.48 3.81 18.38
C HIS A 437 -3.40 3.75 17.28
N TRP A 438 -3.67 3.03 16.19
CA TRP A 438 -2.76 2.95 15.04
C TRP A 438 -2.56 4.31 14.40
N MET A 439 -3.65 5.03 14.15
CA MET A 439 -3.60 6.39 13.61
C MET A 439 -2.80 7.33 14.52
N ILE A 440 -3.08 7.35 15.82
CA ILE A 440 -2.39 8.23 16.80
C ILE A 440 -0.89 7.90 16.83
N ASP A 441 -0.53 6.62 16.88
CA ASP A 441 0.87 6.20 16.89
C ASP A 441 1.61 6.61 15.61
N THR A 442 0.99 6.40 14.45
CA THR A 442 1.53 6.82 13.14
C THR A 442 1.75 8.32 13.08
N VAL A 443 0.76 9.11 13.48
CA VAL A 443 0.81 10.59 13.43
C VAL A 443 1.88 11.14 14.39
N SER A 444 2.03 10.56 15.57
CA SER A 444 3.05 10.96 16.55
C SER A 444 4.48 10.78 16.03
N LYS A 445 4.68 9.96 15.00
CA LYS A 445 5.97 9.62 14.39
C LYS A 445 6.18 10.21 12.98
N ASN A 446 5.47 11.30 12.66
CA ASN A 446 5.52 12.02 11.37
C ASN A 446 4.79 11.32 10.23
N GLY A 447 3.87 10.39 10.50
CA GLY A 447 3.16 9.62 9.49
C GLY A 447 1.78 10.18 9.15
N THR A 448 1.25 9.66 8.03
CA THR A 448 -0.15 9.75 7.61
C THR A 448 -0.73 8.33 7.62
N PHE A 449 -1.90 8.17 8.20
CA PHE A 449 -2.55 6.87 8.33
C PHE A 449 -3.66 6.73 7.27
N ILE A 450 -3.66 5.60 6.57
CA ILE A 450 -4.67 5.25 5.56
C ILE A 450 -5.40 3.98 5.99
N LEU A 451 -6.72 4.05 6.06
CA LEU A 451 -7.59 2.92 6.38
C LEU A 451 -8.34 2.45 5.14
N ASN A 452 -8.12 1.21 4.72
CA ASN A 452 -8.91 0.61 3.67
C ASN A 452 -10.27 0.13 4.19
N ILE A 453 -11.34 0.55 3.51
CA ILE A 453 -12.72 0.08 3.66
C ILE A 453 -13.11 -0.57 2.34
N PRO A 454 -13.11 -1.90 2.23
CA PRO A 454 -13.37 -2.59 0.98
C PRO A 454 -14.86 -2.52 0.62
N GLY A 455 -15.14 -2.17 -0.64
CA GLY A 455 -16.52 -2.17 -1.15
C GLY A 455 -17.03 -3.57 -1.48
N LYS A 456 -18.33 -3.78 -1.32
CA LYS A 456 -19.05 -4.96 -1.79
C LYS A 456 -19.25 -4.93 -3.31
N PRO A 457 -19.58 -6.07 -3.96
CA PRO A 457 -19.80 -6.12 -5.40
C PRO A 457 -20.88 -5.17 -5.93
N ASP A 458 -21.87 -4.86 -5.08
CA ASP A 458 -22.99 -3.98 -5.41
C ASP A 458 -22.68 -2.48 -5.23
N GLY A 459 -21.50 -2.13 -4.72
CA GLY A 459 -21.09 -0.75 -4.51
C GLY A 459 -21.35 -0.22 -3.11
N THR A 460 -21.92 -1.00 -2.22
CA THR A 460 -22.12 -0.63 -0.81
C THR A 460 -20.96 -1.10 0.09
N ILE A 461 -20.93 -0.63 1.33
CA ILE A 461 -20.16 -1.20 2.43
C ILE A 461 -21.10 -1.85 3.44
N ASP A 462 -20.62 -2.76 4.27
CA ASP A 462 -21.51 -3.47 5.20
C ASP A 462 -21.79 -2.71 6.50
N THR A 463 -22.77 -3.19 7.25
CA THR A 463 -23.21 -2.52 8.49
C THR A 463 -22.18 -2.55 9.61
N LYS A 464 -21.27 -3.53 9.65
CA LYS A 464 -20.21 -3.62 10.67
C LYS A 464 -19.05 -2.66 10.34
N GLU A 465 -18.73 -2.49 9.06
CA GLU A 465 -17.80 -1.44 8.61
C GLU A 465 -18.36 -0.05 8.93
N ILE A 466 -19.66 0.17 8.71
CA ILE A 466 -20.35 1.40 9.09
C ILE A 466 -20.25 1.64 10.59
N ALA A 467 -20.47 0.62 11.42
CA ALA A 467 -20.37 0.74 12.87
C ALA A 467 -18.96 1.15 13.34
N VAL A 468 -17.91 0.60 12.72
CA VAL A 468 -16.52 1.02 13.00
C VAL A 468 -16.30 2.48 12.61
N LEU A 469 -16.76 2.89 11.40
CA LEU A 469 -16.62 4.28 10.93
C LEU A 469 -17.37 5.27 11.81
N ASP A 470 -18.56 4.93 12.31
CA ASP A 470 -19.35 5.79 13.20
C ASP A 470 -18.64 6.03 14.55
N LYS A 471 -17.92 5.03 15.07
CA LYS A 471 -17.12 5.18 16.30
C LYS A 471 -15.85 6.01 16.05
N ILE A 472 -15.20 5.84 14.89
CA ILE A 472 -14.08 6.70 14.48
C ILE A 472 -14.56 8.15 14.36
N THR A 473 -15.73 8.37 13.73
CA THR A 473 -16.36 9.69 13.62
C THR A 473 -16.51 10.35 14.99
N ALA A 474 -17.14 9.65 15.94
CA ALA A 474 -17.38 10.20 17.28
C ALA A 474 -16.09 10.61 18.00
N TRP A 475 -15.01 9.85 17.83
CA TRP A 475 -13.72 10.20 18.42
C TRP A 475 -13.06 11.37 17.69
N MET A 476 -13.08 11.39 16.36
CA MET A 476 -12.44 12.43 15.54
C MET A 476 -13.13 13.80 15.69
N GLU A 477 -14.46 13.85 15.84
CA GLU A 477 -15.20 15.09 16.11
C GLU A 477 -14.70 15.80 17.37
N SER A 478 -14.32 15.03 18.38
CA SER A 478 -13.82 15.58 19.65
C SER A 478 -12.31 15.82 19.68
N ASN A 479 -11.53 14.96 19.02
CA ASN A 479 -10.07 14.90 19.19
C ASN A 479 -9.27 15.29 17.94
N GLY A 480 -9.92 15.57 16.81
CA GLY A 480 -9.26 15.85 15.53
C GLY A 480 -8.25 17.01 15.58
N GLU A 481 -8.40 17.97 16.51
CA GLU A 481 -7.42 19.04 16.73
C GLU A 481 -6.04 18.51 17.11
N ALA A 482 -5.97 17.40 17.84
CA ALA A 482 -4.71 16.76 18.24
C ALA A 482 -4.04 15.96 17.10
N ILE A 483 -4.74 15.78 15.97
CA ILE A 483 -4.33 14.99 14.81
C ILE A 483 -3.97 15.88 13.64
N TYR A 484 -4.92 16.66 13.11
CA TYR A 484 -4.72 17.43 11.88
C TYR A 484 -3.76 18.59 12.04
N SER A 485 -2.99 18.85 10.96
CA SER A 485 -2.04 19.97 10.90
C SER A 485 -0.99 19.95 12.02
N THR A 486 -0.82 18.81 12.68
CA THR A 486 0.18 18.63 13.73
C THR A 486 1.53 18.16 13.18
N ARG A 487 2.54 18.23 14.01
CA ARG A 487 3.89 17.70 13.78
C ARG A 487 4.32 16.87 15.00
N PRO A 488 5.28 15.96 14.85
CA PRO A 488 5.87 15.29 15.99
C PRO A 488 6.41 16.30 17.00
N TRP A 489 6.30 15.97 18.28
CA TRP A 489 7.02 16.68 19.33
C TRP A 489 8.46 16.14 19.47
N LYS A 490 9.22 16.60 20.47
CA LYS A 490 10.60 16.11 20.74
C LYS A 490 10.66 14.61 21.03
N LEU A 491 9.57 14.04 21.53
CA LEU A 491 9.35 12.64 21.84
C LEU A 491 8.02 12.20 21.19
N PHE A 492 7.98 11.03 20.55
CA PHE A 492 6.70 10.55 19.97
C PHE A 492 5.73 10.03 21.03
N GLY A 493 6.23 9.55 22.17
CA GLY A 493 5.39 9.02 23.23
C GLY A 493 6.17 8.48 24.41
N GLU A 494 5.45 8.11 25.45
CA GLU A 494 5.92 7.42 26.63
C GLU A 494 4.94 6.31 27.02
N GLY A 495 5.36 5.38 27.86
CA GLY A 495 4.54 4.28 28.36
C GLY A 495 5.33 2.98 28.47
N PRO A 496 4.72 1.94 29.07
CA PRO A 496 5.37 0.66 29.33
C PRO A 496 5.48 -0.24 28.10
N ASN A 497 4.62 -0.03 27.07
CA ASN A 497 4.49 -0.97 25.97
C ASN A 497 5.33 -0.55 24.76
N MET A 498 6.06 -1.52 24.22
CA MET A 498 6.92 -1.33 23.05
C MET A 498 6.22 -1.88 21.80
N ILE A 499 6.21 -1.07 20.73
CA ILE A 499 5.68 -1.46 19.43
C ILE A 499 6.78 -2.09 18.57
N LYS A 500 6.43 -3.14 17.85
CA LYS A 500 7.31 -3.71 16.84
C LYS A 500 7.27 -2.84 15.58
N SER A 501 8.44 -2.52 15.02
CA SER A 501 8.52 -1.76 13.77
C SER A 501 8.64 -2.66 12.53
N GLY A 502 8.21 -2.12 11.39
CA GLY A 502 8.26 -2.76 10.07
C GLY A 502 6.88 -3.17 9.56
N SER A 503 6.85 -3.61 8.30
CA SER A 503 5.63 -4.08 7.64
C SER A 503 5.04 -5.30 8.36
N PHE A 504 3.72 -5.41 8.37
CA PHE A 504 2.95 -6.48 9.03
C PHE A 504 3.18 -6.60 10.56
N GLN A 505 3.64 -5.52 11.21
CA GLN A 505 3.79 -5.46 12.66
C GLN A 505 2.66 -4.69 13.38
N GLY A 506 1.64 -4.26 12.64
CA GLY A 506 0.51 -3.47 13.15
C GLY A 506 -0.27 -4.13 14.28
N GLU A 507 -0.31 -5.45 14.33
CA GLU A 507 -0.92 -6.20 15.43
C GLU A 507 -0.35 -5.85 16.82
N SER A 508 0.88 -5.30 16.88
CA SER A 508 1.47 -4.85 18.13
C SER A 508 0.76 -3.65 18.75
N ILE A 509 -0.10 -2.96 17.99
CA ILE A 509 -0.92 -1.84 18.48
C ILE A 509 -1.88 -2.28 19.60
N LYS A 510 -2.33 -3.54 19.57
CA LYS A 510 -3.24 -4.11 20.56
C LYS A 510 -2.68 -4.12 21.98
N GLN A 511 -1.36 -4.04 22.13
CA GLN A 511 -0.66 -4.00 23.41
C GLN A 511 -0.76 -2.64 24.11
N LEU A 512 -1.06 -1.58 23.34
CA LEU A 512 -1.14 -0.23 23.88
C LEU A 512 -2.37 -0.02 24.74
N GLY A 513 -2.24 0.77 25.79
CA GLY A 513 -3.31 1.06 26.73
C GLY A 513 -3.16 2.43 27.37
N VAL A 514 -3.98 2.69 28.39
CA VAL A 514 -4.14 3.99 29.06
C VAL A 514 -2.85 4.57 29.64
N GLN A 515 -1.83 3.74 29.90
CA GLN A 515 -0.52 4.17 30.39
C GLN A 515 0.43 4.59 29.25
N ASP A 516 0.06 4.30 28.01
CA ASP A 516 0.82 4.72 26.84
C ASP A 516 0.30 6.05 26.35
N ILE A 517 1.19 7.04 26.26
CA ILE A 517 0.88 8.39 25.82
C ILE A 517 1.61 8.65 24.50
N ARG A 518 0.95 9.31 23.56
CA ARG A 518 1.56 9.79 22.31
C ARG A 518 1.53 11.32 22.28
N PHE A 519 2.52 11.91 21.62
CA PHE A 519 2.66 13.36 21.55
C PHE A 519 2.60 13.87 20.12
N THR A 520 1.82 14.92 19.94
CA THR A 520 1.87 15.79 18.76
C THR A 520 2.01 17.24 19.21
N ARG A 521 2.32 18.14 18.30
CA ARG A 521 2.33 19.58 18.56
C ARG A 521 1.73 20.37 17.41
N ASN A 522 1.29 21.58 17.67
CA ASN A 522 0.92 22.51 16.61
C ASN A 522 2.18 23.02 15.86
N LYS A 523 2.00 23.59 14.67
CA LYS A 523 3.10 24.13 13.85
C LYS A 523 3.87 25.25 14.55
N ALA A 524 3.18 26.08 15.33
CA ALA A 524 3.78 27.20 16.08
C ALA A 524 4.60 26.77 17.30
N ASN A 525 4.57 25.49 17.65
CA ASN A 525 5.24 24.93 18.84
C ASN A 525 4.79 25.55 20.18
N SER A 526 3.59 26.12 20.20
CA SER A 526 2.97 26.74 21.39
C SER A 526 1.95 25.82 22.08
N VAL A 527 1.62 24.69 21.47
CA VAL A 527 0.72 23.66 22.02
C VAL A 527 1.31 22.28 21.83
N ILE A 528 1.31 21.50 22.89
CA ILE A 528 1.56 20.05 22.86
C ILE A 528 0.23 19.34 23.10
N TYR A 529 -0.06 18.32 22.34
CA TYR A 529 -1.14 17.39 22.60
C TYR A 529 -0.56 16.12 23.21
N ALA A 530 -0.96 15.81 24.43
CA ALA A 530 -0.65 14.54 25.10
C ALA A 530 -1.88 13.65 24.98
N ILE A 531 -1.75 12.52 24.29
CA ILE A 531 -2.86 11.62 23.95
C ILE A 531 -2.64 10.30 24.69
N ALA A 532 -3.42 10.07 25.75
CA ALA A 532 -3.45 8.79 26.45
C ALA A 532 -4.27 7.77 25.66
N LEU A 533 -3.71 6.57 25.44
CA LEU A 533 -4.34 5.53 24.62
C LEU A 533 -5.34 4.71 25.44
N GLY A 534 -6.36 5.38 25.90
CA GLY A 534 -7.44 4.94 26.75
C GLY A 534 -7.96 6.10 27.61
N LEU A 535 -8.98 5.86 28.40
CA LEU A 535 -9.55 6.85 29.32
C LEU A 535 -8.98 6.62 30.73
N PRO A 536 -8.15 7.53 31.29
CA PRO A 536 -7.66 7.43 32.66
C PRO A 536 -8.84 7.54 33.66
N GLU A 537 -8.84 6.72 34.72
CA GLU A 537 -9.94 6.70 35.69
C GLU A 537 -10.03 7.97 36.54
N ARG A 538 -8.91 8.47 37.05
CA ARG A 538 -8.86 9.62 37.97
C ARG A 538 -7.82 10.65 37.60
N THR A 539 -6.62 10.22 37.31
CA THR A 539 -5.47 11.11 37.03
C THR A 539 -4.65 10.57 35.88
N CYS A 540 -4.35 11.44 34.92
CA CYS A 540 -3.34 11.17 33.90
C CYS A 540 -2.02 11.81 34.32
N VAL A 541 -0.95 11.05 34.34
CA VAL A 541 0.40 11.59 34.66
C VAL A 541 1.27 11.53 33.42
N VAL A 542 1.63 12.69 32.89
CA VAL A 542 2.48 12.84 31.69
C VAL A 542 3.90 13.16 32.13
N ARG A 543 4.77 12.12 32.21
CA ARG A 543 6.11 12.23 32.79
C ARG A 543 7.03 13.13 31.96
N ALA A 544 6.96 13.03 30.65
CA ALA A 544 7.74 13.84 29.72
C ALA A 544 7.52 15.35 29.87
N LEU A 545 6.42 15.77 30.50
CA LEU A 545 6.09 17.18 30.76
C LEU A 545 6.42 17.63 32.20
N GLY A 546 7.15 16.83 32.98
CA GLY A 546 7.63 17.20 34.31
C GLY A 546 8.73 18.26 34.28
N THR A 547 8.87 19.03 35.38
CA THR A 547 9.89 20.08 35.46
C THR A 547 11.31 19.52 35.53
N ALA A 548 11.50 18.28 35.97
CA ALA A 548 12.79 17.57 35.96
C ALA A 548 13.02 16.72 34.70
N ALA A 549 12.04 16.63 33.79
CA ALA A 549 12.19 15.83 32.58
C ALA A 549 13.19 16.49 31.61
N ALA A 550 14.01 15.66 30.92
CA ALA A 550 14.91 16.15 29.86
C ALA A 550 14.13 16.83 28.71
N THR A 551 12.88 16.45 28.52
CA THR A 551 11.96 17.01 27.54
C THR A 551 11.12 18.17 28.06
N ASN A 552 11.35 18.64 29.30
CA ASN A 552 10.60 19.71 29.93
C ASN A 552 10.23 20.83 28.93
N PRO A 553 8.93 21.11 28.72
CA PRO A 553 8.47 22.10 27.73
C PRO A 553 8.62 23.56 28.21
N GLY A 554 9.02 23.77 29.45
CA GLY A 554 8.99 25.07 30.10
C GLY A 554 7.67 25.31 30.84
N LYS A 555 7.27 26.58 30.92
CA LYS A 555 6.06 26.98 31.65
C LYS A 555 4.80 26.60 30.89
N ILE A 556 3.98 25.77 31.52
CA ILE A 556 2.63 25.44 31.05
C ILE A 556 1.67 26.58 31.51
N LEU A 557 0.88 27.08 30.57
CA LEU A 557 -0.10 28.15 30.81
C LEU A 557 -1.50 27.59 31.09
N ASN A 558 -1.88 26.54 30.35
CA ASN A 558 -3.19 25.93 30.45
C ASN A 558 -3.16 24.47 30.03
N VAL A 559 -4.06 23.68 30.58
CA VAL A 559 -4.36 22.29 30.15
C VAL A 559 -5.86 22.15 29.99
N GLN A 560 -6.27 21.60 28.86
CA GLN A 560 -7.68 21.32 28.54
C GLN A 560 -7.79 19.91 28.00
N MET A 561 -8.79 19.17 28.42
CA MET A 561 -9.15 17.90 27.77
C MET A 561 -10.04 18.21 26.56
N LEU A 562 -9.72 17.65 25.40
CA LEU A 562 -10.55 17.82 24.21
C LEU A 562 -11.86 17.03 24.35
N GLY A 563 -12.93 17.54 23.71
CA GLY A 563 -14.25 16.93 23.76
C GLY A 563 -15.06 17.24 25.03
N THR A 564 -14.57 18.14 25.91
CA THR A 564 -15.31 18.62 27.07
C THR A 564 -15.08 20.10 27.34
N GLU A 565 -16.10 20.80 27.81
CA GLU A 565 -16.03 22.18 28.34
C GLU A 565 -15.64 22.20 29.82
N GLU A 566 -15.63 21.07 30.51
CA GLU A 566 -15.29 21.00 31.92
C GLU A 566 -13.81 21.32 32.13
N ARG A 567 -13.52 22.27 33.04
CA ARG A 567 -12.16 22.64 33.40
C ARG A 567 -11.49 21.45 34.13
N VAL A 568 -10.35 21.00 33.62
CA VAL A 568 -9.52 20.03 34.31
C VAL A 568 -8.58 20.71 35.31
N LEU A 569 -8.36 20.08 36.46
CA LEU A 569 -7.34 20.51 37.41
C LEU A 569 -6.01 19.85 37.03
N TRP A 570 -4.94 20.62 37.11
CA TRP A 570 -3.63 20.13 36.76
C TRP A 570 -2.52 20.75 37.59
N LYS A 571 -1.39 20.04 37.70
CA LYS A 571 -0.18 20.51 38.38
C LYS A 571 1.05 19.98 37.67
N GLN A 572 1.96 20.86 37.31
CA GLN A 572 3.29 20.47 36.82
C GLN A 572 4.22 20.26 38.02
N SER A 573 4.76 19.06 38.17
CA SER A 573 5.67 18.65 39.23
C SER A 573 7.00 18.16 38.65
N ALA A 574 7.97 17.81 39.48
CA ALA A 574 9.26 17.30 39.01
C ALA A 574 9.11 15.99 38.21
N ASP A 575 8.21 15.13 38.63
CA ASP A 575 7.96 13.79 38.09
C ASP A 575 6.98 13.74 36.91
N GLY A 576 6.25 14.85 36.63
CA GLY A 576 5.29 14.89 35.52
C GLY A 576 4.30 16.05 35.59
N LEU A 577 3.48 16.15 34.54
CA LEU A 577 2.25 16.91 34.51
C LEU A 577 1.10 15.99 34.97
N HIS A 578 0.54 16.29 36.14
CA HIS A 578 -0.61 15.59 36.71
C HIS A 578 -1.90 16.29 36.29
N ILE A 579 -2.82 15.55 35.67
CA ILE A 579 -4.10 16.05 35.16
C ILE A 579 -5.21 15.24 35.80
N GLU A 580 -6.09 15.89 36.57
CA GLU A 580 -7.28 15.24 37.12
C GLU A 580 -8.36 15.13 36.03
N MET A 581 -8.95 13.96 35.90
CA MET A 581 -10.01 13.72 34.92
C MET A 581 -11.29 14.49 35.29
N PRO A 582 -12.07 14.99 34.30
CA PRO A 582 -13.35 15.62 34.54
C PRO A 582 -14.31 14.67 35.27
N ARG A 583 -15.14 15.22 36.18
CA ARG A 583 -16.04 14.41 37.01
C ARG A 583 -17.46 14.35 36.44
N ASN A 584 -17.89 15.39 35.75
CA ASN A 584 -19.28 15.58 35.31
C ASN A 584 -19.45 15.41 33.79
N SER A 585 -18.36 15.44 33.05
CA SER A 585 -18.34 15.23 31.59
C SER A 585 -17.68 13.89 31.26
N GLN A 586 -18.42 13.04 30.54
CA GLN A 586 -17.83 11.83 29.97
C GLN A 586 -17.53 12.08 28.49
N PRO A 587 -16.35 11.67 27.99
CA PRO A 587 -16.07 11.73 26.57
C PRO A 587 -17.01 10.81 25.78
N THR A 588 -17.21 11.11 24.51
CA THR A 588 -18.09 10.31 23.63
C THR A 588 -17.61 8.89 23.42
N THR A 589 -16.31 8.64 23.64
CA THR A 589 -15.67 7.32 23.53
C THR A 589 -14.56 7.19 24.57
N ASP A 590 -14.21 5.96 24.91
CA ASP A 590 -13.12 5.62 25.86
C ASP A 590 -11.83 5.17 25.17
N PHE A 591 -11.73 5.34 23.85
CA PHE A 591 -10.61 4.82 23.06
C PHE A 591 -9.30 5.54 23.32
N ALA A 592 -9.33 6.86 23.44
CA ALA A 592 -8.18 7.69 23.78
C ALA A 592 -8.63 9.06 24.28
N ALA A 593 -7.89 9.64 25.23
CA ALA A 593 -8.12 10.96 25.79
C ALA A 593 -7.01 11.93 25.37
N SER A 594 -7.36 13.05 24.75
CA SER A 594 -6.41 14.06 24.28
C SER A 594 -6.38 15.28 25.20
N PHE A 595 -5.20 15.67 25.66
CA PHE A 595 -4.97 16.85 26.48
C PHE A 595 -4.20 17.90 25.69
N LYS A 596 -4.81 19.06 25.51
CA LYS A 596 -4.19 20.26 24.92
C LYS A 596 -3.42 21.01 25.98
N VAL A 597 -2.10 21.06 25.86
CA VAL A 597 -1.18 21.70 26.80
C VAL A 597 -0.62 22.96 26.14
N SER A 598 -1.07 24.14 26.58
CA SER A 598 -0.61 25.44 26.06
C SER A 598 0.64 25.90 26.80
N LEU A 599 1.63 26.37 26.04
CA LEU A 599 2.94 26.80 26.51
C LEU A 599 3.08 28.33 26.47
N SER A 600 4.02 28.85 27.28
CA SER A 600 4.35 30.28 27.30
C SER A 600 5.12 30.70 26.04
#